data_f2dea75f1530cb3798280351af2125f3
#
_entry.id   f2dea75f1530cb3798280351af2125f3
#
_cell.length_a   1.000
_cell.length_b   1.000
_cell.length_c   1.000
_cell.angle_alpha   90.00
_cell.angle_beta   90.00
_cell.angle_gamma   90.00
#
_symmetry.space_group_name_H-M   'P 1'
#
loop_
_entity.id
_entity.type
_entity.pdbx_description
1 polymer ?
#
loop_
_entity_poly.entity_id
_entity_poly.type
_entity_poly.pdbx_seq_one_letter_code
_entity_poly.pdbx_strand_id
1 'polypeptide(L)'
;MSTKELTADELAELANRYTRLSTQLFEFRVTHTLTAEEEHLLRVDCEQKLDALANVLRGQAIALVVTDAGLKAGALQAALASAAQTLEKLDKVRDVIGLVTNVIALGGAVLSGNAKAIVKALKAFRHEDEDDEDQDDEDASA
;
A
#
# COMPACT_ATOMS: atom_id res chain seq x y z
N MET A 1 17.54 -1.06 21.55
CA MET A 1 16.48 -1.58 20.66
C MET A 1 15.12 -1.34 21.30
N SER A 2 14.26 -0.65 20.61
CA SER A 2 12.90 -0.47 21.08
C SER A 2 11.99 -1.50 20.41
N THR A 3 11.13 -2.14 21.20
CA THR A 3 10.13 -3.06 20.73
C THR A 3 8.79 -2.33 20.74
N LYS A 4 8.09 -2.36 19.63
CA LYS A 4 6.78 -1.71 19.55
C LYS A 4 5.76 -2.65 18.95
N GLU A 5 4.60 -2.74 19.62
CA GLU A 5 3.48 -3.51 19.10
C GLU A 5 2.49 -2.57 18.43
N LEU A 6 1.88 -3.02 17.34
CA LEU A 6 0.77 -2.31 16.75
C LEU A 6 -0.48 -2.60 17.58
N THR A 7 -1.16 -1.54 17.99
CA THR A 7 -2.38 -1.69 18.77
C THR A 7 -3.55 -2.08 17.88
N ALA A 8 -4.62 -2.56 18.50
CA ALA A 8 -5.86 -2.87 17.78
C ALA A 8 -6.40 -1.64 17.05
N ASP A 9 -6.29 -0.45 17.67
CA ASP A 9 -6.73 0.79 17.04
C ASP A 9 -5.88 1.14 15.82
N GLU A 10 -4.56 0.97 15.91
CA GLU A 10 -3.67 1.20 14.78
C GLU A 10 -3.96 0.26 13.62
N LEU A 11 -4.23 -1.03 13.92
CA LEU A 11 -4.59 -2.01 12.90
C LEU A 11 -5.95 -1.69 12.25
N ALA A 12 -6.92 -1.26 13.06
CA ALA A 12 -8.22 -0.85 12.52
C ALA A 12 -8.08 0.37 11.61
N GLU A 13 -7.22 1.30 11.97
CA GLU A 13 -6.96 2.48 11.16
C GLU A 13 -6.30 2.13 9.84
N LEU A 14 -5.32 1.21 9.86
CA LEU A 14 -4.72 0.69 8.63
C LEU A 14 -5.78 0.02 7.76
N ALA A 15 -6.64 -0.80 8.37
CA ALA A 15 -7.73 -1.47 7.64
C ALA A 15 -8.62 -0.44 6.94
N ASN A 16 -8.96 0.64 7.62
CA ASN A 16 -9.79 1.70 7.03
C ASN A 16 -9.11 2.34 5.82
N ARG A 17 -7.80 2.53 5.87
CA ARG A 17 -7.06 3.08 4.73
C ARG A 17 -7.05 2.13 3.54
N TYR A 18 -6.92 0.81 3.78
CA TYR A 18 -7.04 -0.18 2.71
C TYR A 18 -8.43 -0.18 2.10
N THR A 19 -9.47 -0.05 2.92
CA THR A 19 -10.85 0.05 2.41
C THR A 19 -11.02 1.29 1.54
N ARG A 20 -10.45 2.42 1.93
CA ARG A 20 -10.52 3.66 1.15
C ARG A 20 -9.83 3.51 -0.20
N LEU A 21 -8.67 2.85 -0.22
CA LEU A 21 -7.97 2.59 -1.47
C LEU A 21 -8.81 1.71 -2.40
N SER A 22 -9.46 0.69 -1.85
CA SER A 22 -10.37 -0.15 -2.62
C SER A 22 -11.50 0.67 -3.23
N THR A 23 -12.08 1.59 -2.46
CA THR A 23 -13.13 2.49 -2.94
C THR A 23 -12.61 3.41 -4.05
N GLN A 24 -11.40 3.94 -3.91
CA GLN A 24 -10.79 4.76 -4.96
C GLN A 24 -10.57 3.98 -6.24
N LEU A 25 -10.20 2.70 -6.14
CA LEU A 25 -10.05 1.85 -7.32
C LEU A 25 -11.40 1.62 -8.01
N PHE A 26 -12.45 1.42 -7.23
CA PHE A 26 -13.79 1.30 -7.79
C PHE A 26 -14.17 2.58 -8.54
N GLU A 27 -13.91 3.75 -7.97
CA GLU A 27 -14.18 5.02 -8.63
C GLU A 27 -13.36 5.16 -9.91
N PHE A 28 -12.08 4.78 -9.86
CA PHE A 28 -11.24 4.79 -11.06
C PHE A 28 -11.85 3.90 -12.15
N ARG A 29 -12.29 2.71 -11.77
CA ARG A 29 -12.84 1.72 -12.69
C ARG A 29 -14.10 2.24 -13.41
N VAL A 30 -14.97 2.94 -12.67
CA VAL A 30 -16.24 3.43 -13.23
C VAL A 30 -16.09 4.77 -13.97
N THR A 31 -15.01 5.50 -13.76
CA THR A 31 -14.79 6.80 -14.40
C THR A 31 -13.85 6.74 -15.60
N HIS A 32 -13.21 5.60 -15.84
CA HIS A 32 -12.29 5.43 -16.96
C HIS A 32 -12.80 4.37 -17.92
N THR A 33 -12.48 4.54 -19.19
CA THR A 33 -12.79 3.53 -20.21
C THR A 33 -11.73 2.44 -20.14
N LEU A 34 -12.14 1.25 -19.77
CA LEU A 34 -11.23 0.11 -19.54
C LEU A 34 -11.59 -1.05 -20.47
N THR A 35 -10.56 -1.81 -20.85
CA THR A 35 -10.80 -3.10 -21.50
C THR A 35 -11.36 -4.08 -20.47
N ALA A 36 -11.97 -5.18 -20.94
CA ALA A 36 -12.48 -6.21 -20.05
C ALA A 36 -11.36 -6.81 -19.17
N GLU A 37 -10.16 -6.96 -19.73
CA GLU A 37 -9.02 -7.47 -19.00
C GLU A 37 -8.55 -6.50 -17.91
N GLU A 38 -8.47 -5.21 -18.24
CA GLU A 38 -8.08 -4.18 -17.27
C GLU A 38 -9.08 -4.09 -16.13
N GLU A 39 -10.37 -4.12 -16.45
CA GLU A 39 -11.43 -4.07 -15.44
C GLU A 39 -11.33 -5.29 -14.52
N HIS A 40 -11.08 -6.47 -15.08
CA HIS A 40 -10.93 -7.69 -14.30
C HIS A 40 -9.71 -7.60 -13.35
N LEU A 41 -8.57 -7.11 -13.85
CA LEU A 41 -7.36 -6.98 -13.05
C LEU A 41 -7.58 -6.03 -11.87
N LEU A 42 -8.20 -4.88 -12.12
CA LEU A 42 -8.44 -3.91 -11.04
C LEU A 42 -9.44 -4.44 -10.02
N ARG A 43 -10.49 -5.12 -10.48
CA ARG A 43 -11.53 -5.65 -9.59
C ARG A 43 -11.03 -6.84 -8.78
N VAL A 44 -10.42 -7.81 -9.42
CA VAL A 44 -10.05 -9.08 -8.77
C VAL A 44 -8.68 -8.99 -8.11
N ASP A 45 -7.67 -8.52 -8.83
CA ASP A 45 -6.30 -8.55 -8.34
C ASP A 45 -5.97 -7.35 -7.44
N CYS A 46 -6.79 -6.30 -7.45
CA CYS A 46 -6.54 -5.11 -6.64
C CYS A 46 -7.63 -4.90 -5.59
N GLU A 47 -8.86 -4.58 -5.99
CA GLU A 47 -9.92 -4.25 -5.04
C GLU A 47 -10.22 -5.39 -4.06
N GLN A 48 -10.40 -6.60 -4.57
CA GLN A 48 -10.72 -7.74 -3.70
C GLN A 48 -9.59 -8.06 -2.74
N LYS A 49 -8.35 -7.93 -3.18
CA LYS A 49 -7.19 -8.16 -2.30
C LYS A 49 -7.07 -7.09 -1.23
N LEU A 50 -7.33 -5.82 -1.56
CA LEU A 50 -7.34 -4.75 -0.58
C LEU A 50 -8.44 -4.97 0.46
N ASP A 51 -9.63 -5.38 0.02
CA ASP A 51 -10.73 -5.68 0.93
C ASP A 51 -10.41 -6.86 1.85
N ALA A 52 -9.77 -7.90 1.30
CA ALA A 52 -9.36 -9.06 2.09
C ALA A 52 -8.34 -8.67 3.16
N LEU A 53 -7.36 -7.83 2.80
CA LEU A 53 -6.38 -7.33 3.76
C LEU A 53 -7.06 -6.52 4.87
N ALA A 54 -7.98 -5.64 4.50
CA ALA A 54 -8.72 -4.83 5.49
C ALA A 54 -9.48 -5.71 6.46
N ASN A 55 -10.15 -6.76 5.96
CA ASN A 55 -10.90 -7.67 6.80
C ASN A 55 -10.01 -8.44 7.77
N VAL A 56 -8.84 -8.89 7.31
CA VAL A 56 -7.91 -9.60 8.18
C VAL A 56 -7.35 -8.66 9.25
N LEU A 57 -6.99 -7.43 8.88
CA LEU A 57 -6.47 -6.46 9.84
C LEU A 57 -7.49 -6.10 10.91
N ARG A 58 -8.79 -6.04 10.56
CA ARG A 58 -9.85 -5.78 11.53
C ARG A 58 -10.15 -6.97 12.44
N GLY A 59 -10.05 -8.17 11.88
CA GLY A 59 -10.47 -9.39 12.56
C GLY A 59 -9.44 -9.98 13.50
N GLN A 60 -8.20 -9.53 13.46
CA GLN A 60 -7.12 -10.12 14.24
C GLN A 60 -6.41 -9.06 15.07
N ALA A 61 -6.25 -9.35 16.36
CA ALA A 61 -5.30 -8.62 17.19
C ALA A 61 -3.92 -9.17 16.84
N ILE A 62 -3.30 -8.60 15.83
CA ILE A 62 -1.97 -9.03 15.42
C ILE A 62 -0.95 -8.31 16.30
N ALA A 63 -0.27 -9.07 17.14
CA ALA A 63 0.85 -8.53 17.88
C ALA A 63 2.06 -8.49 16.94
N LEU A 64 2.22 -7.37 16.26
CA LEU A 64 3.41 -7.12 15.47
C LEU A 64 4.46 -6.50 16.38
N VAL A 65 5.49 -7.26 16.66
CA VAL A 65 6.61 -6.75 17.43
C VAL A 65 7.61 -6.13 16.48
N VAL A 66 7.74 -4.81 16.58
CA VAL A 66 8.67 -4.06 15.75
C VAL A 66 9.93 -3.77 16.56
N THR A 67 11.05 -4.33 16.14
CA THR A 67 12.33 -4.18 16.84
C THR A 67 13.25 -3.14 16.18
N ASP A 68 12.85 -2.58 15.07
CA ASP A 68 13.65 -1.60 14.34
C ASP A 68 13.28 -0.19 14.76
N ALA A 69 14.27 0.55 15.25
CA ALA A 69 14.09 1.96 15.66
C ALA A 69 13.69 2.87 14.49
N GLY A 70 13.98 2.47 13.25
CA GLY A 70 13.60 3.23 12.06
C GLY A 70 12.15 3.10 11.67
N LEU A 71 11.45 2.11 12.22
CA LEU A 71 10.06 1.88 11.88
C LEU A 71 9.15 2.54 12.91
N LYS A 72 8.43 3.56 12.48
CA LYS A 72 7.47 4.29 13.32
C LYS A 72 6.06 3.91 12.92
N ALA A 73 5.16 3.83 13.90
CA ALA A 73 3.74 3.51 13.62
C ALA A 73 3.15 4.49 12.60
N GLY A 74 3.51 5.76 12.70
CA GLY A 74 3.05 6.77 11.76
C GLY A 74 3.55 6.56 10.33
N ALA A 75 4.65 5.83 10.14
CA ALA A 75 5.20 5.58 8.80
C ALA A 75 4.25 4.75 7.95
N LEU A 76 3.57 3.76 8.54
CA LEU A 76 2.60 2.94 7.82
C LEU A 76 1.40 3.78 7.38
N GLN A 77 0.88 4.60 8.28
CA GLN A 77 -0.24 5.49 7.97
C GLN A 77 0.14 6.50 6.90
N ALA A 78 1.34 7.08 7.01
CA ALA A 78 1.83 8.06 6.05
C ALA A 78 2.01 7.43 4.66
N ALA A 79 2.52 6.21 4.59
CA ALA A 79 2.70 5.51 3.32
C ALA A 79 1.37 5.29 2.61
N LEU A 80 0.35 4.85 3.36
CA LEU A 80 -0.97 4.61 2.78
C LEU A 80 -1.67 5.92 2.39
N ALA A 81 -1.50 6.97 3.17
CA ALA A 81 -2.03 8.29 2.82
C ALA A 81 -1.38 8.82 1.53
N SER A 82 -0.06 8.65 1.41
CA SER A 82 0.66 9.02 0.20
C SER A 82 0.19 8.21 -1.01
N ALA A 83 -0.03 6.91 -0.83
CA ALA A 83 -0.55 6.07 -1.89
C ALA A 83 -1.92 6.55 -2.37
N ALA A 84 -2.80 6.93 -1.44
CA ALA A 84 -4.12 7.45 -1.79
C ALA A 84 -4.03 8.74 -2.61
N GLN A 85 -3.14 9.64 -2.22
CA GLN A 85 -2.93 10.89 -2.96
C GLN A 85 -2.37 10.64 -4.35
N THR A 86 -1.42 9.71 -4.45
CA THR A 86 -0.82 9.35 -5.74
C THR A 86 -1.87 8.73 -6.65
N LEU A 87 -2.70 7.85 -6.11
CA LEU A 87 -3.75 7.19 -6.88
C LEU A 87 -4.72 8.19 -7.52
N GLU A 88 -5.04 9.27 -6.83
CA GLU A 88 -5.92 10.31 -7.36
C GLU A 88 -5.36 10.97 -8.64
N LYS A 89 -4.04 10.96 -8.79
CA LYS A 89 -3.35 11.60 -9.91
C LYS A 89 -3.08 10.66 -11.08
N LEU A 90 -3.28 9.35 -10.90
CA LEU A 90 -2.96 8.38 -11.93
C LEU A 90 -4.11 8.22 -12.92
N ASP A 91 -3.76 8.15 -14.20
CA ASP A 91 -4.70 7.94 -15.29
C ASP A 91 -4.53 6.59 -15.97
N LYS A 92 -3.34 5.99 -15.83
CA LYS A 92 -3.01 4.76 -16.54
C LYS A 92 -3.21 3.55 -15.66
N VAL A 93 -3.91 2.55 -16.18
CA VAL A 93 -4.17 1.31 -15.45
C VAL A 93 -2.87 0.65 -14.98
N ARG A 94 -1.84 0.64 -15.81
CA ARG A 94 -0.56 0.03 -15.47
C ARG A 94 0.04 0.68 -14.23
N ASP A 95 -0.01 2.00 -14.14
CA ASP A 95 0.53 2.72 -12.99
C ASP A 95 -0.28 2.46 -11.73
N VAL A 96 -1.61 2.37 -11.87
CA VAL A 96 -2.50 2.04 -10.77
C VAL A 96 -2.19 0.63 -10.23
N ILE A 97 -2.03 -0.34 -11.12
CA ILE A 97 -1.71 -1.72 -10.71
C ILE A 97 -0.37 -1.77 -9.99
N GLY A 98 0.64 -1.04 -10.50
CA GLY A 98 1.95 -0.98 -9.87
C GLY A 98 1.89 -0.42 -8.45
N LEU A 99 1.17 0.69 -8.27
CA LEU A 99 1.00 1.30 -6.95
C LEU A 99 0.28 0.34 -6.00
N VAL A 100 -0.82 -0.26 -6.44
CA VAL A 100 -1.62 -1.15 -5.61
C VAL A 100 -0.84 -2.41 -5.24
N THR A 101 -0.02 -2.92 -6.15
CA THR A 101 0.84 -4.07 -5.86
C THR A 101 1.75 -3.77 -4.66
N ASN A 102 2.32 -2.57 -4.59
CA ASN A 102 3.15 -2.17 -3.45
C ASN A 102 2.33 -2.01 -2.17
N VAL A 103 1.11 -1.48 -2.28
CA VAL A 103 0.21 -1.36 -1.13
C VAL A 103 -0.14 -2.74 -0.57
N ILE A 104 -0.44 -3.68 -1.44
CA ILE A 104 -0.75 -5.06 -1.04
C ILE A 104 0.47 -5.73 -0.40
N ALA A 105 1.66 -5.52 -0.97
CA ALA A 105 2.89 -6.06 -0.41
C ALA A 105 3.14 -5.52 1.01
N LEU A 106 2.87 -4.24 1.25
CA LEU A 106 3.00 -3.66 2.58
C LEU A 106 2.04 -4.33 3.56
N GLY A 107 0.78 -4.55 3.14
CA GLY A 107 -0.21 -5.24 3.97
C GLY A 107 0.22 -6.66 4.32
N GLY A 108 0.74 -7.39 3.34
CA GLY A 108 1.27 -8.73 3.57
C GLY A 108 2.44 -8.73 4.54
N ALA A 109 3.32 -7.73 4.45
CA ALA A 109 4.45 -7.60 5.36
C ALA A 109 3.97 -7.35 6.80
N VAL A 110 2.97 -6.49 6.97
CA VAL A 110 2.38 -6.23 8.29
C VAL A 110 1.79 -7.52 8.87
N LEU A 111 1.05 -8.27 8.06
CA LEU A 111 0.44 -9.52 8.50
C LEU A 111 1.47 -10.59 8.85
N SER A 112 2.63 -10.57 8.21
CA SER A 112 3.69 -11.53 8.51
C SER A 112 4.37 -11.27 9.86
N GLY A 113 4.21 -10.06 10.40
CA GLY A 113 4.88 -9.68 11.64
C GLY A 113 6.38 -9.49 11.50
N ASN A 114 6.88 -9.37 10.28
CA ASN A 114 8.32 -9.27 10.00
C ASN A 114 8.72 -7.82 9.76
N ALA A 115 9.44 -7.24 10.73
CA ALA A 115 9.86 -5.84 10.65
C ALA A 115 10.73 -5.55 9.43
N LYS A 116 11.60 -6.47 9.05
CA LYS A 116 12.44 -6.29 7.86
C LYS A 116 11.62 -6.21 6.58
N ALA A 117 10.60 -7.06 6.47
CA ALA A 117 9.70 -7.05 5.33
C ALA A 117 8.94 -5.74 5.24
N ILE A 118 8.49 -5.20 6.38
CA ILE A 118 7.78 -3.92 6.44
C ILE A 118 8.70 -2.79 5.99
N VAL A 119 9.92 -2.73 6.50
CA VAL A 119 10.89 -1.70 6.11
C VAL A 119 11.19 -1.77 4.62
N LYS A 120 11.34 -2.97 4.08
CA LYS A 120 11.58 -3.17 2.64
C LYS A 120 10.40 -2.66 1.81
N ALA A 121 9.18 -2.97 2.25
CA ALA A 121 7.98 -2.51 1.55
C ALA A 121 7.84 -0.99 1.60
N LEU A 122 8.15 -0.37 2.74
CA LEU A 122 8.15 1.09 2.87
C LEU A 122 9.18 1.75 1.96
N LYS A 123 10.34 1.14 1.81
CA LYS A 123 11.35 1.65 0.88
C LYS A 123 10.88 1.62 -0.57
N ALA A 124 10.08 0.62 -0.94
CA ALA A 124 9.51 0.54 -2.27
C ALA A 124 8.61 1.74 -2.57
N PHE A 125 7.84 2.20 -1.58
CA PHE A 125 7.03 3.42 -1.72
C PHE A 125 7.90 4.65 -1.92
N ARG A 126 8.95 4.80 -1.15
CA ARG A 126 9.88 5.92 -1.31
C ARG A 126 10.53 5.93 -2.67
N HIS A 127 10.88 4.74 -3.16
CA HIS A 127 11.52 4.61 -4.45
C HIS A 127 10.60 5.06 -5.58
N GLU A 128 9.32 4.76 -5.50
CA GLU A 128 8.35 5.23 -6.48
C GLU A 128 8.18 6.74 -6.45
N ASP A 129 8.10 7.33 -5.27
CA ASP A 129 8.01 8.79 -5.13
C ASP A 129 9.27 9.47 -5.67
N GLU A 130 10.43 8.89 -5.43
CA GLU A 130 11.71 9.41 -5.92
C GLU A 130 11.85 9.23 -7.44
N ASP A 131 11.36 8.11 -7.97
CA ASP A 131 11.42 7.83 -9.40
C ASP A 131 10.68 8.87 -10.22
N ASP A 132 9.60 9.43 -9.71
CA ASP A 132 8.86 10.49 -10.38
C ASP A 132 9.69 11.77 -10.51
N GLU A 133 10.62 11.99 -9.59
CA GLU A 133 11.48 13.18 -9.58
C GLU A 133 12.86 12.94 -10.20
N ASP A 134 13.43 11.76 -9.95
CA ASP A 134 14.84 11.45 -10.26
C ASP A 134 15.01 10.44 -11.39
N GLN A 135 13.96 10.09 -12.08
CA GLN A 135 14.00 9.09 -13.15
C GLN A 135 15.02 9.44 -14.23
N ASP A 136 15.14 10.71 -14.57
CA ASP A 136 16.10 11.19 -15.56
C ASP A 136 17.54 10.99 -15.10
N ASP A 137 17.80 11.15 -13.81
CA ASP A 137 19.13 10.98 -13.24
C ASP A 137 19.56 9.53 -13.24
N GLU A 138 18.65 8.61 -12.99
CA GLU A 138 18.94 7.18 -13.06
C GLU A 138 19.26 6.75 -14.48
N ASP A 139 18.51 7.21 -15.43
CA ASP A 139 18.76 6.91 -16.84
C ASP A 139 20.10 7.47 -17.29
N ALA A 140 20.49 8.63 -16.79
CA ALA A 140 21.77 9.24 -17.12
C ALA A 140 22.95 8.49 -16.52
N SER A 141 22.76 7.80 -15.40
CA SER A 141 23.84 7.05 -14.74
C SER A 141 23.96 5.63 -15.26
N ALA A 142 23.04 5.18 -16.04
CA ALA A 142 23.10 3.87 -16.68
C ALA A 142 23.96 3.93 -17.95
#